data_497eb9b19cf42c34526eed92640f448c
#
_entry.id   497eb9b19cf42c34526eed92640f448c
#
_cell.length_a   1.000
_cell.length_b   1.000
_cell.length_c   1.000
_cell.angle_alpha   90.00
_cell.angle_beta   90.00
_cell.angle_gamma   90.00
#
_symmetry.space_group_name_H-M   'P 1'
#
loop_
_entity.id
_entity.type
_entity.pdbx_description
1 polymer ?
#
loop_
_entity_poly.entity_id
_entity_poly.type
_entity_poly.pdbx_seq_one_letter_code
_entity_poly.pdbx_strand_id
1 'polypeptide(L)'
;MEKLKENAALSGSCSSGVAPSQEQMNREAANGDSLLRMTVTSKIEETIMDLLREYRLNAFAQQLHEQLIDPSWSSQPFLRRLLVCLEAERVVRKERGAEKRFKIAGLTRGAYSLRQFDFAPGRGISRQTLEEIIECRWIAKRVPHQRRDSRRNGKSIAITGATGCGKSFLAMVISSEAIERGFNVKYWSLSELVERLSKAEKKSETLKKINEADLLTIDDFGLGTLTAQEQSLVYEIIKSRADNLSTIIVSQRPCADWYEWLGGKYIADGVADRIINFYYLIELKGMSKEDAIKELTCGETSSS
;
A
#
# COMPACT_ATOMS: atom_id res chain seq x y z
N MET A 1 -3.05 -60.21 -69.31
CA MET A 1 -2.56 -59.55 -70.55
C MET A 1 -1.48 -58.60 -70.11
N GLU A 2 -0.29 -59.04 -70.36
CA GLU A 2 0.72 -58.47 -71.30
C GLU A 2 1.34 -57.17 -70.69
N LYS A 3 2.61 -56.95 -70.54
CA LYS A 3 3.87 -57.59 -71.08
C LYS A 3 4.93 -57.17 -70.06
N LEU A 4 5.76 -57.99 -69.51
CA LEU A 4 6.99 -58.59 -70.06
C LEU A 4 7.99 -57.58 -70.72
N LYS A 5 9.21 -57.61 -70.12
CA LYS A 5 10.53 -57.41 -70.68
C LYS A 5 10.93 -55.94 -70.82
N GLU A 6 12.15 -55.50 -70.48
CA GLU A 6 13.49 -56.01 -70.72
C GLU A 6 14.50 -55.32 -69.85
N ASN A 7 15.32 -56.02 -69.15
CA ASN A 7 16.78 -56.21 -69.40
C ASN A 7 17.65 -54.92 -69.30
N ALA A 8 18.51 -54.89 -68.50
CA ALA A 8 19.90 -55.37 -68.46
C ALA A 8 20.87 -54.33 -67.86
N ALA A 9 21.57 -54.84 -66.94
CA ALA A 9 22.97 -54.58 -66.66
C ALA A 9 23.50 -53.15 -66.69
N LEU A 10 24.06 -52.71 -65.59
CA LEU A 10 25.45 -52.33 -65.53
C LEU A 10 25.96 -52.08 -64.12
N SER A 11 26.90 -52.88 -63.78
CA SER A 11 28.11 -52.57 -62.98
C SER A 11 28.01 -51.77 -61.72
N GLY A 12 28.25 -52.44 -60.64
CA GLY A 12 28.97 -52.16 -59.49
C GLY A 12 29.72 -50.87 -59.30
N SER A 13 29.39 -50.20 -58.27
CA SER A 13 30.39 -49.53 -57.47
C SER A 13 30.09 -49.86 -55.99
N CYS A 14 30.81 -50.81 -55.44
CA CYS A 14 31.03 -50.91 -54.03
C CYS A 14 31.67 -49.62 -53.54
N SER A 15 30.87 -48.71 -53.08
CA SER A 15 31.38 -47.65 -52.19
C SER A 15 31.72 -48.33 -50.87
N SER A 16 32.99 -48.54 -50.66
CA SER A 16 33.58 -48.91 -49.38
C SER A 16 33.08 -47.96 -48.30
N GLY A 17 32.09 -48.44 -47.52
CA GLY A 17 31.70 -47.73 -46.31
C GLY A 17 32.88 -47.73 -45.36
N VAL A 18 33.63 -46.65 -45.37
CA VAL A 18 34.65 -46.39 -44.34
C VAL A 18 33.87 -46.26 -43.06
N ALA A 19 34.08 -47.23 -42.15
CA ALA A 19 33.54 -47.16 -40.81
C ALA A 19 33.96 -45.81 -40.18
N PRO A 20 33.05 -45.06 -39.53
CA PRO A 20 33.37 -43.78 -38.93
C PRO A 20 34.54 -43.99 -37.93
N SER A 21 35.53 -43.10 -38.02
CA SER A 21 36.66 -43.15 -37.09
C SER A 21 36.19 -43.00 -35.66
N GLN A 22 36.96 -43.61 -34.72
CA GLN A 22 36.66 -43.50 -33.29
C GLN A 22 36.49 -42.05 -32.84
N GLU A 23 37.18 -41.11 -33.46
CA GLU A 23 37.02 -39.67 -33.24
C GLU A 23 35.70 -39.11 -33.76
N GLN A 24 35.18 -39.58 -34.90
CA GLN A 24 33.86 -39.16 -35.40
C GLN A 24 32.74 -39.70 -34.54
N MET A 25 32.82 -40.97 -34.08
CA MET A 25 31.83 -41.52 -33.13
C MET A 25 31.87 -40.81 -31.79
N ASN A 26 33.03 -40.40 -31.27
CA ASN A 26 33.14 -39.62 -30.03
C ASN A 26 32.60 -38.17 -30.19
N ARG A 27 32.77 -37.56 -31.38
CA ARG A 27 32.19 -36.22 -31.66
C ARG A 27 30.68 -36.28 -31.81
N GLU A 28 30.11 -37.29 -32.42
CA GLU A 28 28.67 -37.48 -32.53
C GLU A 28 28.03 -37.81 -31.18
N ALA A 29 28.68 -38.63 -30.36
CA ALA A 29 28.23 -38.90 -29.00
C ALA A 29 28.27 -37.65 -28.08
N ALA A 30 29.35 -36.83 -28.21
CA ALA A 30 29.48 -35.60 -27.46
C ALA A 30 28.43 -34.55 -27.92
N ASN A 31 28.13 -34.46 -29.24
CA ASN A 31 27.07 -33.59 -29.75
C ASN A 31 25.69 -34.08 -29.33
N GLY A 32 25.42 -35.39 -29.33
CA GLY A 32 24.14 -35.94 -28.86
C GLY A 32 23.91 -35.68 -27.38
N ASP A 33 24.92 -35.84 -26.52
CA ASP A 33 24.85 -35.55 -25.09
C ASP A 33 24.66 -34.04 -24.81
N SER A 34 25.31 -33.17 -25.62
CA SER A 34 25.12 -31.72 -25.55
C SER A 34 23.71 -31.30 -25.95
N LEU A 35 23.14 -31.85 -27.02
CA LEU A 35 21.78 -31.59 -27.45
C LEU A 35 20.74 -32.07 -26.43
N LEU A 36 20.94 -33.27 -25.85
CA LEU A 36 20.08 -33.77 -24.77
C LEU A 36 20.13 -32.89 -23.54
N ARG A 37 21.31 -32.43 -23.13
CA ARG A 37 21.46 -31.50 -22.00
C ARG A 37 20.77 -30.17 -22.28
N MET A 38 20.91 -29.58 -23.46
CA MET A 38 20.20 -28.34 -23.85
C MET A 38 18.68 -28.52 -23.81
N THR A 39 18.17 -29.65 -24.31
CA THR A 39 16.72 -29.93 -24.32
C THR A 39 16.17 -30.14 -22.91
N VAL A 40 16.89 -30.83 -22.03
CA VAL A 40 16.52 -31.04 -20.63
C VAL A 40 16.55 -29.72 -19.86
N THR A 41 17.57 -28.87 -20.07
CA THR A 41 17.67 -27.56 -19.41
C THR A 41 16.51 -26.65 -19.83
N SER A 42 16.19 -26.59 -21.12
CA SER A 42 15.05 -25.81 -21.65
C SER A 42 13.70 -26.26 -21.04
N LYS A 43 13.49 -27.56 -20.87
CA LYS A 43 12.28 -28.10 -20.26
C LYS A 43 12.18 -27.81 -18.77
N ILE A 44 13.29 -27.77 -18.06
CA ILE A 44 13.35 -27.38 -16.64
C ILE A 44 13.03 -25.90 -16.50
N GLU A 45 13.60 -25.04 -17.34
CA GLU A 45 13.32 -23.60 -17.37
C GLU A 45 11.84 -23.32 -17.59
N GLU A 46 11.23 -23.96 -18.60
CA GLU A 46 9.80 -23.85 -18.87
C GLU A 46 8.95 -24.25 -17.66
N THR A 47 9.27 -25.38 -17.04
CA THR A 47 8.57 -25.87 -15.85
C THR A 47 8.70 -24.87 -14.67
N ILE A 48 9.88 -24.30 -14.45
CA ILE A 48 10.09 -23.29 -13.41
C ILE A 48 9.24 -22.06 -13.70
N MET A 49 9.23 -21.57 -14.95
CA MET A 49 8.45 -20.40 -15.32
C MET A 49 6.96 -20.62 -15.12
N ASP A 50 6.45 -21.79 -15.44
CA ASP A 50 5.04 -22.15 -15.22
C ASP A 50 4.68 -22.22 -13.75
N LEU A 51 5.51 -22.83 -12.91
CA LEU A 51 5.34 -22.85 -11.46
C LEU A 51 5.35 -21.43 -10.87
N LEU A 52 6.27 -20.58 -11.30
CA LEU A 52 6.31 -19.19 -10.83
C LEU A 52 5.06 -18.41 -11.21
N ARG A 53 4.47 -18.64 -12.39
CA ARG A 53 3.20 -18.05 -12.82
C ARG A 53 2.03 -18.60 -12.00
N GLU A 54 1.99 -19.91 -11.77
CA GLU A 54 0.97 -20.57 -10.92
C GLU A 54 0.96 -19.97 -9.51
N TYR A 55 2.13 -19.79 -8.90
CA TYR A 55 2.28 -19.15 -7.59
C TYR A 55 2.19 -17.62 -7.62
N ARG A 56 1.87 -17.03 -8.78
CA ARG A 56 1.74 -15.57 -8.99
C ARG A 56 3.00 -14.78 -8.63
N LEU A 57 4.16 -15.35 -8.90
CA LEU A 57 5.48 -14.74 -8.72
C LEU A 57 5.98 -14.12 -10.04
N ASN A 58 5.16 -13.25 -10.65
CA ASN A 58 5.40 -12.78 -12.01
C ASN A 58 6.65 -11.90 -12.13
N ALA A 59 6.92 -11.04 -11.14
CA ALA A 59 8.11 -10.19 -11.17
C ALA A 59 9.38 -11.01 -10.91
N PHE A 60 9.29 -12.03 -10.07
CA PHE A 60 10.36 -13.01 -9.91
C PHE A 60 10.66 -13.74 -11.22
N ALA A 61 9.62 -14.24 -11.89
CA ALA A 61 9.76 -14.94 -13.17
C ALA A 61 10.40 -14.05 -14.24
N GLN A 62 9.97 -12.81 -14.34
CA GLN A 62 10.56 -11.84 -15.28
C GLN A 62 12.04 -11.61 -14.97
N GLN A 63 12.40 -11.34 -13.73
CA GLN A 63 13.78 -11.11 -13.32
C GLN A 63 14.67 -12.36 -13.51
N LEU A 64 14.12 -13.55 -13.26
CA LEU A 64 14.83 -14.79 -13.52
C LEU A 64 15.08 -15.00 -15.02
N HIS A 65 14.08 -14.73 -15.84
CA HIS A 65 14.22 -14.81 -17.30
C HIS A 65 15.29 -13.86 -17.85
N GLU A 66 15.31 -12.61 -17.37
CA GLU A 66 16.36 -11.64 -17.71
C GLU A 66 17.76 -12.16 -17.33
N GLN A 67 17.90 -12.80 -16.17
CA GLN A 67 19.16 -13.39 -15.73
C GLN A 67 19.60 -14.63 -16.53
N LEU A 68 18.66 -15.33 -17.17
CA LEU A 68 18.99 -16.49 -18.03
C LEU A 68 19.45 -16.04 -19.41
N ILE A 69 18.97 -14.92 -19.92
CA ILE A 69 19.30 -14.37 -21.24
C ILE A 69 20.61 -13.58 -21.20
N ASP A 70 20.86 -12.81 -20.15
CA ASP A 70 22.05 -11.94 -20.04
C ASP A 70 23.25 -12.69 -19.47
N PRO A 71 24.31 -12.92 -20.28
CA PRO A 71 25.51 -13.63 -19.86
C PRO A 71 26.25 -13.02 -18.68
N SER A 72 26.05 -11.72 -18.41
CA SER A 72 26.70 -11.03 -17.29
C SER A 72 26.33 -11.63 -15.92
N TRP A 73 25.15 -12.25 -15.84
CA TRP A 73 24.68 -12.91 -14.63
C TRP A 73 25.32 -14.25 -14.35
N SER A 74 25.94 -14.90 -15.34
CA SER A 74 26.56 -16.23 -15.15
C SER A 74 27.74 -16.20 -14.17
N SER A 75 28.41 -15.05 -14.05
CA SER A 75 29.51 -14.84 -13.08
C SER A 75 29.04 -14.53 -11.65
N GLN A 76 27.75 -14.23 -11.47
CA GLN A 76 27.21 -13.87 -10.16
C GLN A 76 26.86 -15.10 -9.31
N PRO A 77 27.13 -15.08 -8.00
CA PRO A 77 26.75 -16.18 -7.09
C PRO A 77 25.24 -16.44 -7.13
N PHE A 78 24.85 -17.72 -7.06
CA PHE A 78 23.44 -18.14 -7.08
C PHE A 78 22.56 -17.39 -6.06
N LEU A 79 23.03 -17.26 -4.81
CA LEU A 79 22.26 -16.58 -3.75
C LEU A 79 22.02 -15.09 -4.06
N ARG A 80 22.97 -14.42 -4.71
CA ARG A 80 22.79 -13.03 -5.14
C ARG A 80 21.73 -12.94 -6.23
N ARG A 81 21.76 -13.83 -7.21
CA ARG A 81 20.78 -13.91 -8.29
C ARG A 81 19.37 -14.17 -7.74
N LEU A 82 19.26 -15.13 -6.82
CA LEU A 82 17.99 -15.43 -6.14
C LEU A 82 17.47 -14.23 -5.33
N LEU A 83 18.35 -13.53 -4.60
CA LEU A 83 17.98 -12.34 -3.83
C LEU A 83 17.37 -11.26 -4.72
N VAL A 84 17.97 -10.96 -5.88
CA VAL A 84 17.46 -9.97 -6.82
C VAL A 84 16.06 -10.33 -7.33
N CYS A 85 15.80 -11.61 -7.64
CA CYS A 85 14.47 -12.07 -8.04
C CYS A 85 13.43 -11.90 -6.91
N LEU A 86 13.80 -12.23 -5.67
CA LEU A 86 12.93 -12.04 -4.50
C LEU A 86 12.64 -10.57 -4.21
N GLU A 87 13.63 -9.70 -4.38
CA GLU A 87 13.47 -8.27 -4.18
C GLU A 87 12.57 -7.65 -5.24
N ALA A 88 12.69 -8.06 -6.51
CA ALA A 88 11.79 -7.63 -7.58
C ALA A 88 10.32 -7.97 -7.24
N GLU A 89 10.06 -9.21 -6.82
CA GLU A 89 8.71 -9.62 -6.42
C GLU A 89 8.22 -8.86 -5.18
N ARG A 90 9.09 -8.62 -4.20
CA ARG A 90 8.77 -7.84 -3.00
C ARG A 90 8.34 -6.42 -3.33
N VAL A 91 9.05 -5.74 -4.25
CA VAL A 91 8.73 -4.37 -4.69
C VAL A 91 7.34 -4.33 -5.32
N VAL A 92 7.08 -5.19 -6.31
CA VAL A 92 5.80 -5.24 -7.02
C VAL A 92 4.64 -5.57 -6.08
N ARG A 93 4.82 -6.49 -5.14
CA ARG A 93 3.79 -6.82 -4.13
C ARG A 93 3.53 -5.65 -3.19
N LYS A 94 4.56 -4.93 -2.77
CA LYS A 94 4.42 -3.73 -1.93
C LYS A 94 3.62 -2.66 -2.66
N GLU A 95 3.93 -2.40 -3.93
CA GLU A 95 3.24 -1.40 -4.76
C GLU A 95 1.77 -1.76 -5.00
N ARG A 96 1.49 -2.97 -5.45
CA ARG A 96 0.10 -3.46 -5.62
C ARG A 96 -0.68 -3.43 -4.31
N GLY A 97 -0.02 -3.76 -3.21
CA GLY A 97 -0.61 -3.69 -1.89
C GLY A 97 -0.94 -2.25 -1.46
N ALA A 98 -0.06 -1.28 -1.74
CA ALA A 98 -0.31 0.13 -1.50
C ALA A 98 -1.47 0.64 -2.34
N GLU A 99 -1.47 0.39 -3.64
CA GLU A 99 -2.55 0.75 -4.58
C GLU A 99 -3.92 0.28 -4.08
N LYS A 100 -4.00 -1.01 -3.70
CA LYS A 100 -5.22 -1.58 -3.13
C LYS A 100 -5.65 -0.87 -1.85
N ARG A 101 -4.72 -0.55 -0.96
CA ARG A 101 -5.03 0.17 0.30
C ARG A 101 -5.49 1.60 0.04
N PHE A 102 -4.87 2.33 -0.89
CA PHE A 102 -5.32 3.66 -1.31
C PHE A 102 -6.76 3.63 -1.81
N LYS A 103 -7.08 2.70 -2.71
CA LYS A 103 -8.46 2.51 -3.21
C LYS A 103 -9.46 2.20 -2.08
N ILE A 104 -9.07 1.36 -1.12
CA ILE A 104 -9.89 1.00 0.04
C ILE A 104 -10.08 2.19 0.99
N ALA A 105 -9.09 3.05 1.13
CA ALA A 105 -9.15 4.27 1.95
C ALA A 105 -9.95 5.39 1.29
N GLY A 106 -10.20 5.34 -0.03
CA GLY A 106 -10.82 6.42 -0.79
C GLY A 106 -9.85 7.58 -1.07
N LEU A 107 -8.53 7.32 -1.01
CA LEU A 107 -7.48 8.32 -1.26
C LEU A 107 -6.77 8.03 -2.58
N THR A 108 -6.30 9.10 -3.24
CA THR A 108 -5.52 9.00 -4.47
C THR A 108 -4.03 8.99 -4.14
N ARG A 109 -3.32 7.97 -4.60
CA ARG A 109 -1.88 7.84 -4.40
C ARG A 109 -1.13 9.01 -5.05
N GLY A 110 -0.20 9.61 -4.33
CA GLY A 110 0.61 10.74 -4.81
C GLY A 110 -0.09 12.11 -4.81
N ALA A 111 -1.41 12.16 -4.53
CA ALA A 111 -2.14 13.43 -4.48
C ALA A 111 -1.82 14.26 -3.24
N TYR A 112 -1.39 13.63 -2.15
CA TYR A 112 -1.15 14.27 -0.86
C TYR A 112 0.27 13.99 -0.40
N SER A 113 1.10 15.02 -0.36
CA SER A 113 2.51 14.92 -0.01
C SER A 113 2.89 15.96 1.04
N LEU A 114 3.79 15.57 1.95
CA LEU A 114 4.39 16.47 2.92
C LEU A 114 5.03 17.72 2.28
N ARG A 115 5.54 17.58 1.04
CA ARG A 115 6.15 18.69 0.29
C ARG A 115 5.16 19.81 -0.06
N GLN A 116 3.88 19.47 -0.12
CA GLN A 116 2.80 20.41 -0.45
C GLN A 116 2.23 21.09 0.80
N PHE A 117 2.62 20.64 2.00
CA PHE A 117 2.15 21.23 3.24
C PHE A 117 2.98 22.49 3.55
N ASP A 118 2.28 23.58 3.77
CA ASP A 118 2.89 24.83 4.17
C ASP A 118 3.26 24.83 5.66
N PHE A 119 4.55 25.08 5.95
CA PHE A 119 5.12 25.15 7.29
C PHE A 119 5.42 26.60 7.72
N ALA A 120 4.66 27.56 7.21
CA ALA A 120 4.85 28.95 7.61
C ALA A 120 4.83 29.10 9.15
N PRO A 121 5.59 30.05 9.71
CA PRO A 121 5.59 30.31 11.14
C PRO A 121 4.17 30.59 11.66
N GLY A 122 3.81 29.99 12.79
CA GLY A 122 2.49 30.19 13.38
C GLY A 122 1.38 29.24 12.91
N ARG A 123 1.66 28.30 11.99
CA ARG A 123 0.69 27.30 11.51
C ARG A 123 0.21 26.31 12.57
N GLY A 124 0.83 26.25 13.75
CA GLY A 124 0.40 25.37 14.84
C GLY A 124 1.04 23.97 14.84
N ILE A 125 1.87 23.67 13.85
CA ILE A 125 2.67 22.43 13.81
C ILE A 125 4.05 22.71 13.24
N SER A 126 5.08 22.13 13.88
CA SER A 126 6.46 22.19 13.37
C SER A 126 6.70 21.07 12.33
N ARG A 127 7.67 21.30 11.44
CA ARG A 127 8.13 20.26 10.50
C ARG A 127 8.61 19.02 11.24
N GLN A 128 9.38 19.19 12.31
CA GLN A 128 9.89 18.08 13.12
C GLN A 128 8.75 17.22 13.71
N THR A 129 7.74 17.85 14.30
CA THR A 129 6.57 17.16 14.85
C THR A 129 5.83 16.36 13.77
N LEU A 130 5.68 16.96 12.57
CA LEU A 130 5.00 16.25 11.49
C LEU A 130 5.84 15.09 10.95
N GLU A 131 7.16 15.24 10.86
CA GLU A 131 8.08 14.15 10.48
C GLU A 131 7.99 12.98 11.48
N GLU A 132 7.89 13.24 12.78
CA GLU A 132 7.65 12.21 13.80
C GLU A 132 6.30 11.51 13.62
N ILE A 133 5.26 12.28 13.30
CA ILE A 133 3.91 11.74 13.07
C ILE A 133 3.88 10.83 11.84
N ILE A 134 4.49 11.24 10.74
CA ILE A 134 4.50 10.44 9.50
C ILE A 134 5.37 9.19 9.58
N GLU A 135 6.25 9.06 10.57
CA GLU A 135 6.90 7.78 10.88
C GLU A 135 5.89 6.69 11.28
N CYS A 136 4.69 7.09 11.67
CA CYS A 136 3.57 6.20 12.01
C CYS A 136 3.84 5.22 13.17
N ARG A 137 4.83 5.50 14.04
CA ARG A 137 5.15 4.65 15.21
C ARG A 137 4.03 4.64 16.26
N TRP A 138 3.16 5.66 16.24
CA TRP A 138 1.98 5.78 17.10
C TRP A 138 0.81 4.90 16.64
N ILE A 139 0.85 4.37 15.42
CA ILE A 139 -0.19 3.50 14.88
C ILE A 139 0.06 2.06 15.32
N ALA A 140 -0.92 1.48 16.02
CA ALA A 140 -0.87 0.08 16.38
C ALA A 140 -1.16 -0.81 15.17
N LYS A 141 -0.16 -1.52 14.67
CA LYS A 141 -0.32 -2.43 13.55
C LYS A 141 -1.01 -3.73 13.99
N ARG A 142 -2.06 -4.12 13.27
CA ARG A 142 -2.72 -5.40 13.48
C ARG A 142 -1.79 -6.53 13.03
N VAL A 143 -1.43 -7.42 13.95
CA VAL A 143 -0.71 -8.65 13.61
C VAL A 143 -1.75 -9.75 13.34
N PRO A 144 -1.78 -10.34 12.11
CA PRO A 144 -2.64 -11.49 11.83
C PRO A 144 -2.33 -12.62 12.82
N HIS A 145 -3.36 -13.30 13.30
CA HIS A 145 -3.27 -14.45 14.23
C HIS A 145 -2.92 -14.16 15.70
N GLN A 146 -2.69 -12.93 16.11
CA GLN A 146 -2.67 -12.60 17.53
C GLN A 146 -4.10 -12.42 18.06
N ARG A 147 -4.38 -13.00 19.24
CA ARG A 147 -5.66 -12.78 19.95
C ARG A 147 -5.91 -11.30 20.13
N ARG A 148 -7.19 -10.87 20.08
CA ARG A 148 -7.62 -9.47 20.28
C ARG A 148 -7.11 -8.83 21.57
N ASP A 149 -6.60 -9.63 22.50
CA ASP A 149 -6.19 -9.24 23.86
C ASP A 149 -4.74 -8.73 23.99
N SER A 150 -3.92 -8.77 22.92
CA SER A 150 -2.63 -8.10 22.97
C SER A 150 -2.87 -6.59 22.86
N ARG A 151 -2.79 -5.90 23.99
CA ARG A 151 -2.94 -4.44 24.14
C ARG A 151 -2.07 -3.73 23.11
N ARG A 152 -2.72 -3.11 22.15
CA ARG A 152 -2.03 -2.50 20.99
C ARG A 152 -1.70 -1.06 21.23
N ASN A 153 -1.77 -0.45 22.30
CA ASN A 153 -1.38 0.94 22.63
C ASN A 153 -1.42 1.90 21.42
N GLY A 154 -2.46 1.77 20.59
CA GLY A 154 -2.69 2.70 19.49
C GLY A 154 -3.03 4.06 20.06
N LYS A 155 -2.35 5.09 19.57
CA LYS A 155 -2.60 6.47 20.00
C LYS A 155 -3.40 7.19 18.94
N SER A 156 -4.11 8.25 19.32
CA SER A 156 -4.96 9.03 18.43
C SER A 156 -4.45 10.45 18.25
N ILE A 157 -4.84 11.09 17.14
CA ILE A 157 -4.47 12.47 16.82
C ILE A 157 -5.74 13.27 16.63
N ALA A 158 -5.81 14.47 17.23
CA ALA A 158 -6.82 15.46 16.93
C ALA A 158 -6.20 16.61 16.11
N ILE A 159 -6.87 16.99 15.02
CA ILE A 159 -6.50 18.12 14.18
C ILE A 159 -7.67 19.10 14.19
N THR A 160 -7.47 20.25 14.83
CA THR A 160 -8.50 21.29 14.96
C THR A 160 -8.05 22.59 14.28
N GLY A 161 -8.97 23.52 14.09
CA GLY A 161 -8.69 24.85 13.54
C GLY A 161 -9.80 25.36 12.62
N ALA A 162 -9.69 26.61 12.17
CA ALA A 162 -10.68 27.27 11.33
C ALA A 162 -10.87 26.59 9.97
N THR A 163 -11.98 26.90 9.29
CA THR A 163 -12.23 26.44 7.91
C THR A 163 -11.14 26.96 6.98
N GLY A 164 -10.68 26.10 6.06
CA GLY A 164 -9.68 26.47 5.06
C GLY A 164 -8.22 26.43 5.54
N CYS A 165 -7.94 26.16 6.84
CA CYS A 165 -6.57 26.12 7.35
C CYS A 165 -5.78 24.83 6.98
N GLY A 166 -6.33 23.92 6.17
CA GLY A 166 -5.61 22.74 5.68
C GLY A 166 -5.69 21.50 6.55
N LYS A 167 -6.64 21.41 7.50
CA LYS A 167 -6.80 20.24 8.39
C LYS A 167 -7.01 18.93 7.65
N SER A 168 -7.97 18.90 6.74
CA SER A 168 -8.27 17.70 5.93
C SER A 168 -7.07 17.33 5.05
N PHE A 169 -6.37 18.31 4.48
CA PHE A 169 -5.15 18.06 3.72
C PHE A 169 -4.07 17.40 4.58
N LEU A 170 -3.82 17.92 5.80
CA LEU A 170 -2.86 17.33 6.73
C LEU A 170 -3.25 15.89 7.11
N ALA A 171 -4.53 15.65 7.39
CA ALA A 171 -5.04 14.31 7.70
C ALA A 171 -4.85 13.34 6.52
N MET A 172 -5.07 13.82 5.27
CA MET A 172 -4.84 13.03 4.06
C MET A 172 -3.35 12.75 3.85
N VAL A 173 -2.44 13.69 4.14
CA VAL A 173 -0.98 13.47 4.10
C VAL A 173 -0.58 12.37 5.09
N ILE A 174 -1.00 12.48 6.35
CA ILE A 174 -0.68 11.48 7.39
C ILE A 174 -1.26 10.10 7.02
N SER A 175 -2.50 10.06 6.53
CA SER A 175 -3.17 8.83 6.09
C SER A 175 -2.46 8.19 4.91
N SER A 176 -2.01 8.99 3.94
CA SER A 176 -1.27 8.51 2.76
C SER A 176 0.09 7.91 3.15
N GLU A 177 0.83 8.56 4.04
CA GLU A 177 2.10 8.04 4.58
C GLU A 177 1.90 6.73 5.35
N ALA A 178 0.82 6.61 6.12
CA ALA A 178 0.47 5.37 6.78
C ALA A 178 0.20 4.22 5.78
N ILE A 179 -0.50 4.50 4.67
CA ILE A 179 -0.76 3.52 3.60
C ILE A 179 0.55 3.06 2.95
N GLU A 180 1.46 3.97 2.62
CA GLU A 180 2.76 3.64 2.03
C GLU A 180 3.62 2.78 2.98
N ARG A 181 3.49 2.96 4.29
CA ARG A 181 4.12 2.12 5.32
C ARG A 181 3.41 0.79 5.56
N GLY A 182 2.31 0.54 4.85
CA GLY A 182 1.61 -0.75 4.86
C GLY A 182 0.51 -0.87 5.89
N PHE A 183 0.04 0.22 6.49
CA PHE A 183 -1.13 0.22 7.37
C PHE A 183 -2.43 0.20 6.56
N ASN A 184 -3.45 -0.46 7.12
CA ASN A 184 -4.80 -0.42 6.57
C ASN A 184 -5.51 0.82 7.11
N VAL A 185 -5.81 1.76 6.23
CA VAL A 185 -6.45 3.03 6.57
C VAL A 185 -7.89 3.05 6.07
N LYS A 186 -8.77 3.67 6.85
CA LYS A 186 -10.11 4.14 6.45
C LYS A 186 -10.18 5.62 6.64
N TYR A 187 -10.59 6.34 5.60
CA TYR A 187 -10.81 7.77 5.62
C TYR A 187 -12.28 8.04 5.26
N TRP A 188 -13.05 8.59 6.19
CA TRP A 188 -14.45 8.93 5.98
C TRP A 188 -14.76 10.28 6.62
N SER A 189 -15.69 11.01 6.01
CA SER A 189 -16.34 12.10 6.72
C SER A 189 -17.27 11.54 7.81
N LEU A 190 -17.51 12.32 8.84
CA LEU A 190 -18.45 11.90 9.90
C LEU A 190 -19.84 11.61 9.34
N SER A 191 -20.32 12.44 8.41
CA SER A 191 -21.63 12.26 7.78
C SER A 191 -21.72 10.94 7.01
N GLU A 192 -20.70 10.59 6.22
CA GLU A 192 -20.63 9.30 5.53
C GLU A 192 -20.62 8.13 6.51
N LEU A 193 -19.86 8.25 7.58
CA LEU A 193 -19.74 7.21 8.61
C LEU A 193 -21.08 6.95 9.30
N VAL A 194 -21.78 8.01 9.71
CA VAL A 194 -23.09 7.95 10.34
C VAL A 194 -24.14 7.39 9.38
N GLU A 195 -24.17 7.84 8.13
CA GLU A 195 -25.08 7.32 7.11
C GLU A 195 -24.91 5.80 6.90
N ARG A 196 -23.66 5.31 6.83
CA ARG A 196 -23.36 3.89 6.68
C ARG A 196 -23.82 3.05 7.88
N LEU A 197 -23.71 3.61 9.09
CA LEU A 197 -24.09 2.92 10.34
C LEU A 197 -25.60 2.96 10.60
N SER A 198 -26.29 3.99 10.11
CA SER A 198 -27.75 4.10 10.23
C SER A 198 -28.49 3.12 9.32
N LYS A 199 -27.86 2.68 8.22
CA LYS A 199 -28.41 1.65 7.33
C LYS A 199 -28.17 0.27 7.91
N ALA A 200 -29.23 -0.41 8.40
CA ALA A 200 -29.14 -1.72 9.05
C ALA A 200 -28.34 -2.76 8.22
N GLU A 201 -28.52 -2.78 6.90
CA GLU A 201 -27.84 -3.68 5.96
C GLU A 201 -26.30 -3.47 5.94
N LYS A 202 -25.85 -2.24 6.15
CA LYS A 202 -24.41 -1.87 6.08
C LYS A 202 -23.74 -1.78 7.44
N LYS A 203 -24.51 -1.76 8.53
CA LYS A 203 -24.00 -1.54 9.88
C LYS A 203 -22.92 -2.57 10.26
N SER A 204 -23.21 -3.85 10.12
CA SER A 204 -22.27 -4.93 10.47
C SER A 204 -20.98 -4.88 9.65
N GLU A 205 -21.10 -4.65 8.32
CA GLU A 205 -19.95 -4.53 7.43
C GLU A 205 -19.10 -3.28 7.76
N THR A 206 -19.75 -2.16 8.06
CA THR A 206 -19.07 -0.91 8.42
C THR A 206 -18.32 -1.05 9.74
N LEU A 207 -18.94 -1.61 10.77
CA LEU A 207 -18.28 -1.89 12.05
C LEU A 207 -17.09 -2.84 11.88
N LYS A 208 -17.23 -3.86 11.03
CA LYS A 208 -16.12 -4.75 10.70
C LYS A 208 -14.96 -3.99 10.06
N LYS A 209 -15.23 -3.15 9.06
CA LYS A 209 -14.21 -2.31 8.39
C LYS A 209 -13.53 -1.35 9.35
N ILE A 210 -14.28 -0.73 10.27
CA ILE A 210 -13.75 0.14 11.33
C ILE A 210 -12.79 -0.64 12.23
N ASN A 211 -13.18 -1.83 12.68
CA ASN A 211 -12.39 -2.65 13.59
C ASN A 211 -11.21 -3.34 12.92
N GLU A 212 -11.21 -3.47 11.60
CA GLU A 212 -10.12 -4.03 10.81
C GLU A 212 -9.08 -2.99 10.38
N ALA A 213 -9.42 -1.71 10.39
CA ALA A 213 -8.51 -0.64 10.06
C ALA A 213 -7.49 -0.40 11.18
N ASP A 214 -6.21 -0.36 10.82
CA ASP A 214 -5.14 0.04 11.74
C ASP A 214 -5.29 1.53 12.11
N LEU A 215 -5.67 2.36 11.13
CA LEU A 215 -5.95 3.78 11.28
C LEU A 215 -7.34 4.12 10.73
N LEU A 216 -8.16 4.79 11.53
CA LEU A 216 -9.41 5.42 11.11
C LEU A 216 -9.24 6.93 11.11
N THR A 217 -9.49 7.59 9.99
CA THR A 217 -9.58 9.05 9.91
C THR A 217 -11.03 9.45 9.78
N ILE A 218 -11.52 10.26 10.71
CA ILE A 218 -12.86 10.83 10.72
C ILE A 218 -12.73 12.34 10.44
N ASP A 219 -13.14 12.75 9.24
CA ASP A 219 -13.12 14.14 8.86
C ASP A 219 -14.46 14.83 9.13
N ASP A 220 -14.47 16.16 9.16
CA ASP A 220 -15.64 16.99 9.45
C ASP A 220 -16.33 16.66 10.79
N PHE A 221 -15.55 16.25 11.79
CA PHE A 221 -16.06 15.97 13.11
C PHE A 221 -16.57 17.24 13.79
N GLY A 222 -17.79 17.17 14.35
CA GLY A 222 -18.40 18.33 14.99
C GLY A 222 -19.14 19.25 14.02
N LEU A 223 -19.24 18.90 12.71
CA LEU A 223 -20.02 19.65 11.75
C LEU A 223 -21.51 19.24 11.84
N GLY A 224 -22.40 20.23 11.87
CA GLY A 224 -23.85 20.02 11.98
C GLY A 224 -24.30 19.54 13.36
N THR A 225 -25.51 18.97 13.42
CA THR A 225 -26.12 18.41 14.62
C THR A 225 -26.36 16.92 14.45
N LEU A 226 -26.15 16.15 15.49
CA LEU A 226 -26.41 14.71 15.52
C LEU A 226 -27.69 14.42 16.31
N THR A 227 -28.48 13.48 15.86
CA THR A 227 -29.56 12.89 16.66
C THR A 227 -28.97 12.08 17.83
N ALA A 228 -29.74 11.84 18.89
CA ALA A 228 -29.29 11.04 20.02
C ALA A 228 -28.81 9.62 19.63
N GLN A 229 -29.41 9.05 18.58
CA GLN A 229 -28.99 7.76 18.05
C GLN A 229 -27.62 7.83 17.36
N GLU A 230 -27.40 8.86 16.57
CA GLU A 230 -26.11 9.09 15.89
C GLU A 230 -24.98 9.41 16.88
N GLN A 231 -25.28 10.20 17.90
CA GLN A 231 -24.35 10.48 19.01
C GLN A 231 -23.92 9.18 19.69
N SER A 232 -24.86 8.27 19.97
CA SER A 232 -24.57 6.96 20.54
C SER A 232 -23.69 6.10 19.65
N LEU A 233 -23.92 6.11 18.32
CA LEU A 233 -23.10 5.38 17.36
C LEU A 233 -21.66 5.92 17.28
N VAL A 234 -21.49 7.23 17.23
CA VAL A 234 -20.18 7.89 17.24
C VAL A 234 -19.41 7.55 18.53
N TYR A 235 -20.11 7.59 19.66
CA TYR A 235 -19.56 7.19 20.94
C TYR A 235 -19.05 5.74 20.94
N GLU A 236 -19.85 4.79 20.45
CA GLU A 236 -19.46 3.38 20.37
C GLU A 236 -18.19 3.18 19.55
N ILE A 237 -18.06 3.89 18.41
CA ILE A 237 -16.85 3.81 17.56
C ILE A 237 -15.64 4.31 18.33
N ILE A 238 -15.71 5.50 18.88
CA ILE A 238 -14.59 6.11 19.61
C ILE A 238 -14.20 5.19 20.77
N LYS A 239 -15.17 4.71 21.54
CA LYS A 239 -14.95 3.78 22.65
C LYS A 239 -14.29 2.48 22.23
N SER A 240 -14.73 1.90 21.10
CA SER A 240 -14.20 0.61 20.64
C SER A 240 -12.75 0.70 20.17
N ARG A 241 -12.28 1.89 19.80
CA ARG A 241 -10.93 2.13 19.26
C ARG A 241 -9.95 2.72 20.27
N ALA A 242 -10.45 3.46 21.28
CA ALA A 242 -9.66 4.33 22.14
C ALA A 242 -8.45 3.65 22.81
N ASP A 243 -8.58 2.39 23.21
CA ASP A 243 -7.53 1.70 23.98
C ASP A 243 -6.59 0.85 23.12
N ASN A 244 -6.96 0.59 21.87
CA ASN A 244 -6.31 -0.45 21.08
C ASN A 244 -5.92 -0.06 19.65
N LEU A 245 -6.62 0.91 19.06
CA LEU A 245 -6.49 1.28 17.67
C LEU A 245 -6.29 2.79 17.52
N SER A 246 -5.68 3.19 16.41
CA SER A 246 -5.37 4.59 16.17
C SER A 246 -6.47 5.28 15.39
N THR A 247 -6.76 6.53 15.77
CA THR A 247 -7.78 7.35 15.11
C THR A 247 -7.25 8.77 14.91
N ILE A 248 -7.51 9.35 13.75
CA ILE A 248 -7.36 10.78 13.48
C ILE A 248 -8.76 11.38 13.48
N ILE A 249 -8.96 12.43 14.27
CA ILE A 249 -10.19 13.22 14.25
C ILE A 249 -9.87 14.61 13.74
N VAL A 250 -10.59 15.04 12.69
CA VAL A 250 -10.43 16.36 12.09
C VAL A 250 -11.68 17.17 12.36
N SER A 251 -11.53 18.34 12.99
CA SER A 251 -12.66 19.17 13.43
C SER A 251 -12.41 20.64 13.22
N GLN A 252 -13.49 21.37 12.93
CA GLN A 252 -13.50 22.83 12.97
C GLN A 252 -13.72 23.35 14.40
N ARG A 253 -14.29 22.53 15.27
CA ARG A 253 -14.53 22.87 16.68
C ARG A 253 -13.31 22.54 17.53
N PRO A 254 -12.99 23.35 18.54
CA PRO A 254 -12.05 22.99 19.58
C PRO A 254 -12.47 21.69 20.27
N CYS A 255 -11.51 20.89 20.76
CA CYS A 255 -11.81 19.64 21.44
C CYS A 255 -12.70 19.83 22.68
N ALA A 256 -12.63 20.98 23.34
CA ALA A 256 -13.47 21.33 24.49
C ALA A 256 -14.98 21.33 24.17
N ASP A 257 -15.33 21.72 22.93
CA ASP A 257 -16.71 21.83 22.51
C ASP A 257 -17.33 20.49 22.07
N TRP A 258 -16.50 19.46 21.88
CA TRP A 258 -16.97 18.14 21.44
C TRP A 258 -17.88 17.47 22.47
N TYR A 259 -17.66 17.81 23.76
CA TYR A 259 -18.45 17.30 24.87
C TYR A 259 -19.93 17.70 24.75
N GLU A 260 -20.21 19.00 24.62
CA GLU A 260 -21.59 19.49 24.46
C GLU A 260 -22.22 19.03 23.16
N TRP A 261 -21.43 19.04 22.08
CA TRP A 261 -21.90 18.63 20.75
C TRP A 261 -22.31 17.15 20.69
N LEU A 262 -21.64 16.26 21.46
CA LEU A 262 -21.99 14.84 21.59
C LEU A 262 -23.15 14.60 22.56
N GLY A 263 -23.84 15.62 23.09
CA GLY A 263 -25.05 15.49 23.89
C GLY A 263 -24.87 15.51 25.41
N GLY A 264 -23.72 15.93 25.93
CA GLY A 264 -23.50 16.18 27.37
C GLY A 264 -23.61 14.96 28.29
N LYS A 265 -23.71 15.21 29.56
CA LYS A 265 -23.63 14.38 30.77
C LYS A 265 -23.52 12.84 30.77
N TYR A 266 -24.10 12.07 29.85
CA TYR A 266 -24.07 10.60 29.92
C TYR A 266 -23.11 9.93 28.89
N ILE A 267 -22.93 10.55 27.75
CA ILE A 267 -22.08 10.03 26.72
C ILE A 267 -20.66 10.58 26.87
N ALA A 268 -20.57 11.77 27.41
CA ALA A 268 -19.38 12.59 27.41
C ALA A 268 -18.32 12.22 28.45
N ASP A 269 -18.67 11.75 29.64
CA ASP A 269 -17.67 11.36 30.64
C ASP A 269 -16.78 10.22 30.14
N GLY A 270 -17.35 9.26 29.42
CA GLY A 270 -16.59 8.17 28.85
C GLY A 270 -15.86 8.51 27.53
N VAL A 271 -16.28 9.58 26.81
CA VAL A 271 -15.61 10.07 25.59
C VAL A 271 -14.53 11.06 25.94
N ALA A 272 -14.80 11.98 26.88
CA ALA A 272 -13.84 13.00 27.30
C ALA A 272 -12.54 12.37 27.75
N ASP A 273 -12.59 11.37 28.66
CA ASP A 273 -11.40 10.67 29.14
C ASP A 273 -10.63 9.93 28.02
N ARG A 274 -11.32 9.48 26.98
CA ARG A 274 -10.73 8.73 25.88
C ARG A 274 -10.29 9.60 24.72
N ILE A 275 -10.97 10.71 24.49
CA ILE A 275 -10.64 11.74 23.48
C ILE A 275 -9.49 12.63 24.01
N ILE A 276 -9.47 12.96 25.30
CA ILE A 276 -8.45 13.83 25.91
C ILE A 276 -7.05 13.19 25.87
N ASN A 277 -6.95 11.87 25.85
CA ASN A 277 -5.68 11.15 25.77
C ASN A 277 -5.13 11.04 24.34
N PHE A 278 -5.26 12.10 23.53
CA PHE A 278 -4.58 12.17 22.24
C PHE A 278 -3.07 12.19 22.40
N TYR A 279 -2.40 11.49 21.50
CA TYR A 279 -0.94 11.55 21.41
C TYR A 279 -0.45 12.90 20.92
N TYR A 280 -1.20 13.47 19.93
CA TYR A 280 -1.00 14.82 19.45
C TYR A 280 -2.35 15.54 19.34
N LEU A 281 -2.39 16.75 19.90
CA LEU A 281 -3.41 17.73 19.62
C LEU A 281 -2.78 18.80 18.72
N ILE A 282 -3.22 18.89 17.48
CA ILE A 282 -2.72 19.81 16.47
C ILE A 282 -3.80 20.87 16.24
N GLU A 283 -3.53 22.08 16.67
CA GLU A 283 -4.39 23.21 16.38
C GLU A 283 -3.80 23.98 15.20
N LEU A 284 -4.34 23.74 14.00
CA LEU A 284 -3.90 24.44 12.80
C LEU A 284 -4.46 25.86 12.77
N LYS A 285 -3.55 26.84 12.67
CA LYS A 285 -3.89 28.23 12.46
C LYS A 285 -3.82 28.53 10.95
N GLY A 286 -4.88 29.10 10.41
CA GLY A 286 -4.90 29.66 9.05
C GLY A 286 -4.12 30.98 9.03
N MET A 287 -3.70 31.42 7.85
CA MET A 287 -3.33 32.82 7.68
C MET A 287 -4.56 33.65 8.04
N SER A 288 -4.37 34.65 8.92
CA SER A 288 -5.48 35.57 9.16
C SER A 288 -5.84 36.28 7.85
N LYS A 289 -7.10 36.68 7.68
CA LYS A 289 -7.48 37.48 6.50
C LYS A 289 -6.62 38.74 6.39
N GLU A 290 -6.20 39.29 7.50
CA GLU A 290 -5.34 40.47 7.58
C GLU A 290 -3.91 40.17 7.10
N ASP A 291 -3.35 39.00 7.43
CA ASP A 291 -2.02 38.58 6.96
C ASP A 291 -2.04 38.23 5.47
N ALA A 292 -3.11 37.61 4.98
CA ALA A 292 -3.31 37.33 3.56
C ALA A 292 -3.44 38.64 2.74
N ILE A 293 -4.14 39.65 3.29
CA ILE A 293 -4.25 40.98 2.66
C ILE A 293 -2.90 41.68 2.68
N LYS A 294 -2.13 41.60 3.76
CA LYS A 294 -0.76 42.20 3.84
C LYS A 294 0.18 41.58 2.82
N GLU A 295 0.18 40.27 2.63
CA GLU A 295 1.01 39.63 1.60
C GLU A 295 0.62 40.06 0.18
N LEU A 296 -0.69 40.19 -0.11
CA LEU A 296 -1.16 40.69 -1.40
C LEU A 296 -0.76 42.16 -1.63
N THR A 297 -0.79 42.99 -0.59
CA THR A 297 -0.41 44.39 -0.70
C THR A 297 1.09 44.64 -0.69
N CYS A 298 1.90 43.78 -0.05
CA CYS A 298 3.36 43.87 -0.11
C CYS A 298 3.96 43.37 -1.44
N GLY A 299 3.21 42.50 -2.18
CA GLY A 299 3.66 42.00 -3.50
C GLY A 299 3.58 43.03 -4.62
N GLU A 300 2.76 44.09 -4.47
CA GLU A 300 2.59 45.13 -5.49
C GLU A 300 3.61 46.29 -5.39
N THR A 301 4.34 46.39 -4.30
CA THR A 301 5.32 47.50 -4.10
C THR A 301 6.75 47.16 -4.53
N SER A 302 7.05 46.00 -5.05
CA SER A 302 8.39 45.58 -5.52
C SER A 302 8.56 45.55 -7.04
N SER A 303 7.62 46.16 -7.80
CA SER A 303 7.71 46.28 -9.27
C SER A 303 7.62 47.75 -9.69
N SER A 304 8.47 48.62 -9.15
CA SER A 304 8.66 49.97 -9.66
C SER A 304 10.14 50.30 -9.73
#